data_6b557e3885c0582fdc806a82aaae4db4
#
_entry.id   6b557e3885c0582fdc806a82aaae4db4
#
_cell.length_a   1.000
_cell.length_b   1.000
_cell.length_c   1.000
_cell.angle_alpha   90.00
_cell.angle_beta   90.00
_cell.angle_gamma   90.00
#
_symmetry.space_group_name_H-M   'P 1'
#
loop_
_entity.id
_entity.type
_entity.pdbx_description
1 polymer ?
#
loop_
_entity_poly.entity_id
_entity_poly.type
_entity_poly.pdbx_seq_one_letter_code
_entity_poly.pdbx_strand_id
1 'polypeptide(L)'
;MLKKFLVKLISLVKLDAPLLFWQSGYLQKNGWDKSFRLKQPIDGDRQPLPWYTYSAIEYIKQLDFSEREVFEYGSGNSTIFWSKLAKKVVSIENNREWYEIVSQSISQNVEIKLIKDNAAYIQEILQHQNFDVIVVDGSHRLDCATTAVKRLKPGGFIILDNADWHVQTAKTLRNSNLIQVDMTGLGPINRYAWTTSFFLHRDFNLQPKGNNQPEHGTGALKQYAQEQRYWEQN
;
A
#
# COMPACT_ATOMS: atom_id res chain seq x y z
N MET A 1 23.14 -10.81 -38.34
CA MET A 1 24.07 -9.71 -38.25
C MET A 1 23.47 -8.47 -37.60
N LEU A 2 22.36 -7.94 -38.09
CA LEU A 2 21.71 -6.70 -37.60
C LEU A 2 21.35 -6.73 -36.11
N LYS A 3 20.79 -7.86 -35.59
CA LYS A 3 20.42 -8.03 -34.17
C LYS A 3 21.64 -7.93 -33.23
N LYS A 4 22.78 -8.55 -33.61
CA LYS A 4 24.01 -8.45 -32.83
C LYS A 4 24.61 -7.06 -32.85
N PHE A 5 24.49 -6.33 -33.95
CA PHE A 5 24.95 -4.95 -34.08
C PHE A 5 24.12 -4.00 -33.23
N LEU A 6 22.77 -4.14 -33.26
CA LEU A 6 21.85 -3.37 -32.42
C LEU A 6 22.13 -3.58 -30.92
N VAL A 7 22.32 -4.83 -30.48
CA VAL A 7 22.65 -5.14 -29.07
C VAL A 7 23.97 -4.47 -28.67
N LYS A 8 25.00 -4.52 -29.54
CA LYS A 8 26.27 -3.84 -29.30
C LYS A 8 26.12 -2.32 -29.19
N LEU A 9 25.32 -1.71 -30.06
CA LEU A 9 25.05 -0.28 -30.04
C LEU A 9 24.32 0.13 -28.77
N ILE A 10 23.29 -0.63 -28.36
CA ILE A 10 22.53 -0.41 -27.14
C ILE A 10 23.43 -0.52 -25.90
N SER A 11 24.33 -1.52 -25.88
CA SER A 11 25.32 -1.69 -24.79
C SER A 11 26.35 -0.55 -24.75
N LEU A 12 26.77 -0.05 -25.90
CA LEU A 12 27.71 1.07 -26.00
C LEU A 12 27.16 2.36 -25.38
N VAL A 13 25.84 2.60 -25.50
CA VAL A 13 25.14 3.74 -24.90
C VAL A 13 24.57 3.43 -23.51
N LYS A 14 24.91 2.28 -22.92
CA LYS A 14 24.49 1.83 -21.58
C LYS A 14 22.96 1.75 -21.40
N LEU A 15 22.23 1.44 -22.47
CA LEU A 15 20.78 1.25 -22.45
C LEU A 15 20.34 -0.22 -22.32
N ASP A 16 21.28 -1.16 -22.35
CA ASP A 16 21.01 -2.59 -22.22
C ASP A 16 20.38 -2.95 -20.86
N ALA A 17 20.98 -2.50 -19.76
CA ALA A 17 20.44 -2.77 -18.42
C ALA A 17 19.03 -2.14 -18.18
N PRO A 18 18.79 -0.86 -18.51
CA PRO A 18 17.44 -0.29 -18.46
C PRO A 18 16.42 -1.05 -19.31
N LEU A 19 16.79 -1.49 -20.52
CA LEU A 19 15.91 -2.25 -21.40
C LEU A 19 15.60 -3.66 -20.86
N LEU A 20 16.61 -4.36 -20.32
CA LEU A 20 16.45 -5.66 -19.68
C LEU A 20 15.57 -5.54 -18.43
N PHE A 21 15.78 -4.52 -17.61
CA PHE A 21 14.92 -4.25 -16.46
C PHE A 21 13.47 -3.96 -16.87
N TRP A 22 13.28 -3.16 -17.92
CA TRP A 22 11.96 -2.91 -18.48
C TRP A 22 11.31 -4.19 -19.01
N GLN A 23 12.07 -5.05 -19.69
CA GLN A 23 11.61 -6.35 -20.20
C GLN A 23 11.24 -7.34 -19.08
N SER A 24 11.76 -7.18 -17.86
CA SER A 24 11.38 -8.00 -16.72
C SER A 24 9.89 -7.91 -16.40
N GLY A 25 9.26 -6.84 -16.86
CA GLY A 25 7.83 -6.59 -16.71
C GLY A 25 7.40 -6.12 -15.32
N TYR A 26 8.33 -5.96 -14.37
CA TYR A 26 8.00 -5.51 -13.01
C TYR A 26 7.23 -4.19 -13.01
N LEU A 27 7.79 -3.15 -13.62
CA LEU A 27 7.14 -1.83 -13.68
C LEU A 27 5.87 -1.84 -14.53
N GLN A 28 5.85 -2.61 -15.62
CA GLN A 28 4.67 -2.70 -16.49
C GLN A 28 3.51 -3.42 -15.79
N LYS A 29 3.78 -4.54 -15.12
CA LYS A 29 2.77 -5.31 -14.39
C LYS A 29 2.22 -4.54 -13.19
N ASN A 30 3.06 -3.77 -12.52
CA ASN A 30 2.62 -2.84 -11.47
C ASN A 30 1.92 -1.59 -12.03
N GLY A 31 1.88 -1.40 -13.37
CA GLY A 31 1.19 -0.28 -14.01
C GLY A 31 1.89 1.06 -13.86
N TRP A 32 3.20 1.07 -13.54
CA TRP A 32 3.95 2.30 -13.27
C TRP A 32 3.88 3.31 -14.42
N ASP A 33 4.04 2.86 -15.67
CA ASP A 33 3.98 3.71 -16.86
C ASP A 33 2.59 4.34 -17.06
N LYS A 34 1.53 3.58 -16.81
CA LYS A 34 0.14 4.05 -16.87
C LYS A 34 -0.15 5.05 -15.76
N SER A 35 0.22 4.71 -14.51
CA SER A 35 0.10 5.58 -13.35
C SER A 35 0.83 6.90 -13.55
N PHE A 36 2.06 6.85 -14.07
CA PHE A 36 2.85 8.04 -14.36
C PHE A 36 2.21 8.96 -15.40
N ARG A 37 1.67 8.39 -16.49
CA ARG A 37 1.04 9.15 -17.58
C ARG A 37 -0.31 9.72 -17.18
N LEU A 38 -1.12 8.93 -16.47
CA LEU A 38 -2.49 9.31 -16.10
C LEU A 38 -2.55 10.09 -14.78
N LYS A 39 -1.44 10.17 -14.03
CA LYS A 39 -1.38 10.79 -12.70
C LYS A 39 -2.38 10.19 -11.72
N GLN A 40 -2.60 8.88 -11.84
CA GLN A 40 -3.49 8.11 -10.99
C GLN A 40 -2.79 6.83 -10.54
N PRO A 41 -2.82 6.47 -9.25
CA PRO A 41 -2.22 5.24 -8.76
C PRO A 41 -3.10 4.05 -9.19
N ILE A 42 -2.66 3.35 -10.23
CA ILE A 42 -3.34 2.19 -10.85
C ILE A 42 -2.33 1.11 -11.21
N ASP A 43 -2.80 -0.14 -11.29
CA ASP A 43 -1.99 -1.26 -11.74
C ASP A 43 -1.98 -1.43 -13.28
N GLY A 44 -1.35 -2.52 -13.75
CA GLY A 44 -1.27 -2.86 -15.17
C GLY A 44 -2.62 -3.06 -15.84
N ASP A 45 -3.65 -3.43 -15.09
CA ASP A 45 -5.04 -3.64 -15.55
C ASP A 45 -5.94 -2.43 -15.26
N ARG A 46 -5.34 -1.29 -14.90
CA ARG A 46 -6.02 -0.05 -14.52
C ARG A 46 -6.88 -0.16 -13.26
N GLN A 47 -6.62 -1.14 -12.39
CA GLN A 47 -7.31 -1.21 -11.11
C GLN A 47 -6.71 -0.20 -10.13
N PRO A 48 -7.53 0.48 -9.32
CA PRO A 48 -7.04 1.41 -8.31
C PRO A 48 -6.06 0.75 -7.35
N LEU A 49 -4.93 1.42 -7.12
CA LEU A 49 -3.93 1.09 -6.12
C LEU A 49 -3.84 2.21 -5.09
N PRO A 50 -3.44 1.92 -3.85
CA PRO A 50 -3.03 2.98 -2.93
C PRO A 50 -1.73 3.62 -3.45
N TRP A 51 -1.50 4.87 -3.11
CA TRP A 51 -0.26 5.54 -3.47
C TRP A 51 0.86 5.20 -2.46
N TYR A 52 1.01 3.91 -2.19
CA TYR A 52 2.06 3.33 -1.36
C TYR A 52 3.20 2.79 -2.21
N THR A 53 4.31 2.41 -1.57
CA THR A 53 5.36 1.69 -2.28
C THR A 53 4.86 0.32 -2.77
N TYR A 54 5.38 -0.16 -3.90
CA TYR A 54 4.95 -1.46 -4.44
C TYR A 54 5.23 -2.62 -3.49
N SER A 55 6.31 -2.55 -2.71
CA SER A 55 6.60 -3.56 -1.68
C SER A 55 5.52 -3.61 -0.59
N ALA A 56 4.99 -2.45 -0.18
CA ALA A 56 3.88 -2.39 0.77
C ALA A 56 2.58 -2.95 0.16
N ILE A 57 2.29 -2.61 -1.09
CA ILE A 57 1.11 -3.13 -1.81
C ILE A 57 1.18 -4.66 -1.96
N GLU A 58 2.34 -5.20 -2.34
CA GLU A 58 2.56 -6.64 -2.46
C GLU A 58 2.34 -7.38 -1.13
N TYR A 59 2.83 -6.81 -0.02
CA TYR A 59 2.62 -7.38 1.30
C TYR A 59 1.15 -7.39 1.68
N ILE A 60 0.43 -6.27 1.49
CA ILE A 60 -1.00 -6.17 1.79
C ILE A 60 -1.79 -7.21 0.99
N LYS A 61 -1.51 -7.37 -0.31
CA LYS A 61 -2.24 -8.31 -1.17
C LYS A 61 -2.17 -9.77 -0.73
N GLN A 62 -1.16 -10.14 0.06
CA GLN A 62 -0.96 -11.50 0.56
C GLN A 62 -1.74 -11.81 1.85
N LEU A 63 -2.32 -10.81 2.51
CA LEU A 63 -3.02 -10.97 3.79
C LEU A 63 -4.55 -11.03 3.57
N ASP A 64 -5.23 -11.73 4.47
CA ASP A 64 -6.70 -11.83 4.46
C ASP A 64 -7.33 -10.70 5.29
N PHE A 65 -8.09 -9.86 4.61
CA PHE A 65 -8.85 -8.75 5.20
C PHE A 65 -10.36 -8.94 5.11
N SER A 66 -10.85 -10.08 4.64
CA SER A 66 -12.27 -10.32 4.35
C SER A 66 -13.20 -10.05 5.54
N GLU A 67 -12.73 -10.27 6.78
CA GLU A 67 -13.47 -9.99 8.02
C GLU A 67 -12.91 -8.77 8.79
N ARG A 68 -12.06 -7.95 8.17
CA ARG A 68 -11.37 -6.84 8.81
C ARG A 68 -12.00 -5.49 8.49
N GLU A 69 -11.87 -4.56 9.43
CA GLU A 69 -12.35 -3.18 9.31
C GLU A 69 -11.16 -2.23 9.21
N VAL A 70 -11.24 -1.31 8.25
CA VAL A 70 -10.19 -0.34 7.95
C VAL A 70 -10.69 1.06 8.23
N PHE A 71 -9.87 1.87 8.91
CA PHE A 71 -10.05 3.31 9.00
C PHE A 71 -8.95 4.02 8.22
N GLU A 72 -9.30 5.07 7.49
CA GLU A 72 -8.36 5.80 6.66
C GLU A 72 -8.48 7.30 6.88
N TYR A 73 -7.38 7.92 7.29
CA TYR A 73 -7.19 9.36 7.24
C TYR A 73 -6.66 9.77 5.87
N GLY A 74 -7.45 10.50 5.11
CA GLY A 74 -7.24 10.78 3.69
C GLY A 74 -7.93 9.74 2.80
N SER A 75 -8.65 10.19 1.79
CA SER A 75 -9.35 9.31 0.86
C SER A 75 -8.68 9.27 -0.51
N GLY A 76 -8.94 8.23 -1.29
CA GLY A 76 -8.39 8.14 -2.64
C GLY A 76 -8.60 6.79 -3.32
N ASN A 77 -7.72 6.47 -4.24
CA ASN A 77 -7.66 5.14 -4.83
C ASN A 77 -7.35 4.06 -3.77
N SER A 78 -6.71 4.43 -2.66
CA SER A 78 -6.53 3.57 -1.48
C SER A 78 -7.87 3.14 -0.88
N THR A 79 -8.83 4.05 -0.74
CA THR A 79 -10.19 3.74 -0.27
C THR A 79 -10.87 2.69 -1.15
N ILE A 80 -10.76 2.85 -2.49
CA ILE A 80 -11.31 1.89 -3.46
C ILE A 80 -10.55 0.55 -3.41
N PHE A 81 -9.24 0.58 -3.22
CA PHE A 81 -8.43 -0.63 -3.05
C PHE A 81 -8.83 -1.38 -1.78
N TRP A 82 -8.92 -0.71 -0.63
CA TRP A 82 -9.30 -1.30 0.63
C TRP A 82 -10.74 -1.85 0.61
N SER A 83 -11.65 -1.19 -0.10
CA SER A 83 -13.05 -1.67 -0.23
C SER A 83 -13.17 -3.04 -0.90
N LYS A 84 -12.18 -3.41 -1.73
CA LYS A 84 -12.14 -4.73 -2.40
C LYS A 84 -11.57 -5.84 -1.50
N LEU A 85 -10.86 -5.47 -0.44
CA LEU A 85 -10.17 -6.42 0.44
C LEU A 85 -10.88 -6.58 1.77
N ALA A 86 -11.36 -5.47 2.35
CA ALA A 86 -11.87 -5.41 3.71
C ALA A 86 -13.40 -5.54 3.79
N LYS A 87 -13.88 -5.99 4.95
CA LYS A 87 -15.31 -6.07 5.26
C LYS A 87 -15.97 -4.70 5.28
N LYS A 88 -15.30 -3.73 5.90
CA LYS A 88 -15.78 -2.34 6.01
C LYS A 88 -14.59 -1.38 5.93
N VAL A 89 -14.81 -0.25 5.26
CA VAL A 89 -13.87 0.87 5.23
C VAL A 89 -14.57 2.13 5.72
N VAL A 90 -13.95 2.83 6.65
CA VAL A 90 -14.33 4.20 7.03
C VAL A 90 -13.20 5.12 6.61
N SER A 91 -13.46 6.05 5.72
CA SER A 91 -12.48 7.00 5.22
C SER A 91 -12.94 8.42 5.47
N ILE A 92 -12.01 9.29 5.86
CA ILE A 92 -12.30 10.70 6.08
C ILE A 92 -11.43 11.57 5.20
N GLU A 93 -12.02 12.65 4.69
CA GLU A 93 -11.38 13.58 3.76
C GLU A 93 -11.62 15.02 4.18
N ASN A 94 -10.62 15.88 4.04
CA ASN A 94 -10.77 17.31 4.35
C ASN A 94 -10.82 18.21 3.11
N ASN A 95 -10.45 17.70 1.94
CA ASN A 95 -10.59 18.39 0.65
C ASN A 95 -11.92 18.03 -0.02
N ARG A 96 -12.77 19.05 -0.25
CA ARG A 96 -14.10 18.85 -0.84
C ARG A 96 -14.06 18.28 -2.26
N GLU A 97 -13.19 18.81 -3.11
CA GLU A 97 -13.11 18.37 -4.51
C GLU A 97 -12.69 16.91 -4.60
N TRP A 98 -11.71 16.53 -3.77
CA TRP A 98 -11.22 15.16 -3.70
C TRP A 98 -12.27 14.20 -3.13
N TYR A 99 -12.98 14.63 -2.07
CA TYR A 99 -14.12 13.89 -1.52
C TYR A 99 -15.18 13.63 -2.59
N GLU A 100 -15.57 14.63 -3.38
CA GLU A 100 -16.59 14.50 -4.42
C GLU A 100 -16.15 13.50 -5.52
N ILE A 101 -14.88 13.52 -5.92
CA ILE A 101 -14.31 12.57 -6.88
C ILE A 101 -14.37 11.13 -6.35
N VAL A 102 -13.88 10.91 -5.14
CA VAL A 102 -13.80 9.56 -4.56
C VAL A 102 -15.19 8.99 -4.28
N SER A 103 -16.10 9.82 -3.77
CA SER A 103 -17.48 9.41 -3.43
C SER A 103 -18.26 8.81 -4.61
N GLN A 104 -17.90 9.16 -5.85
CA GLN A 104 -18.54 8.60 -7.06
C GLN A 104 -18.12 7.16 -7.36
N SER A 105 -17.05 6.67 -6.73
CA SER A 105 -16.43 5.39 -7.08
C SER A 105 -16.38 4.39 -5.91
N ILE A 106 -17.01 4.72 -4.77
CA ILE A 106 -17.00 3.86 -3.59
C ILE A 106 -18.03 2.73 -3.68
N SER A 107 -17.74 1.63 -2.99
CA SER A 107 -18.61 0.47 -2.83
C SER A 107 -19.52 0.63 -1.60
N GLN A 108 -20.54 -0.24 -1.46
CA GLN A 108 -21.50 -0.20 -0.36
C GLN A 108 -20.90 -0.41 1.03
N ASN A 109 -19.74 -1.06 1.11
CA ASN A 109 -19.01 -1.29 2.35
C ASN A 109 -18.08 -0.12 2.76
N VAL A 110 -18.15 1.02 2.05
CA VAL A 110 -17.36 2.22 2.34
C VAL A 110 -18.25 3.32 2.93
N GLU A 111 -17.88 3.83 4.08
CA GLU A 111 -18.39 5.05 4.67
C GLU A 111 -17.33 6.16 4.45
N ILE A 112 -17.65 7.22 3.71
CA ILE A 112 -16.75 8.35 3.51
C ILE A 112 -17.35 9.62 4.10
N LYS A 113 -16.53 10.42 4.82
CA LYS A 113 -16.96 11.68 5.44
C LYS A 113 -16.08 12.84 5.02
N LEU A 114 -16.70 13.96 4.67
CA LEU A 114 -16.00 15.24 4.49
C LEU A 114 -15.92 15.98 5.81
N ILE A 115 -14.71 16.16 6.37
CA ILE A 115 -14.49 16.84 7.64
C ILE A 115 -13.45 17.93 7.44
N LYS A 116 -13.88 19.19 7.44
CA LYS A 116 -13.02 20.36 7.19
C LYS A 116 -12.35 20.91 8.45
N ASP A 117 -12.99 20.74 9.62
CA ASP A 117 -12.42 21.16 10.89
C ASP A 117 -11.29 20.22 11.30
N ASN A 118 -10.12 20.77 11.58
CA ASN A 118 -8.93 19.99 11.86
C ASN A 118 -9.06 19.16 13.14
N ALA A 119 -9.68 19.69 14.19
CA ALA A 119 -9.84 18.98 15.46
C ALA A 119 -10.84 17.83 15.30
N ALA A 120 -11.95 18.06 14.61
CA ALA A 120 -12.93 17.01 14.28
C ALA A 120 -12.30 15.94 13.38
N TYR A 121 -11.51 16.31 12.36
CA TYR A 121 -10.80 15.37 11.48
C TYR A 121 -9.89 14.44 12.27
N ILE A 122 -9.05 14.98 13.16
CA ILE A 122 -8.12 14.20 13.99
C ILE A 122 -8.88 13.26 14.93
N GLN A 123 -10.01 13.72 15.49
CA GLN A 123 -10.75 12.99 16.53
C GLN A 123 -11.84 12.07 15.98
N GLU A 124 -12.15 12.12 14.69
CA GLU A 124 -13.25 11.33 14.10
C GLU A 124 -13.11 9.84 14.40
N ILE A 125 -11.92 9.27 14.37
CA ILE A 125 -11.72 7.86 14.67
C ILE A 125 -12.24 7.47 16.06
N LEU A 126 -12.28 8.41 17.03
CA LEU A 126 -12.75 8.14 18.39
C LEU A 126 -14.28 7.94 18.46
N GLN A 127 -15.01 8.35 17.42
CA GLN A 127 -16.45 8.14 17.29
C GLN A 127 -16.82 6.72 16.85
N HIS A 128 -15.81 5.91 16.51
CA HIS A 128 -15.97 4.56 15.99
C HIS A 128 -15.45 3.51 16.99
N GLN A 129 -15.77 2.24 16.70
CA GLN A 129 -15.13 1.09 17.34
C GLN A 129 -13.64 0.98 16.91
N ASN A 130 -12.90 0.05 17.51
CA ASN A 130 -11.53 -0.18 17.14
C ASN A 130 -11.42 -0.86 15.76
N PHE A 131 -10.35 -0.56 15.04
CA PHE A 131 -10.09 -1.04 13.70
C PHE A 131 -8.93 -2.04 13.65
N ASP A 132 -9.00 -2.96 12.68
CA ASP A 132 -7.91 -3.91 12.42
C ASP A 132 -6.76 -3.24 11.68
N VAL A 133 -7.07 -2.32 10.78
CA VAL A 133 -6.10 -1.53 10.03
C VAL A 133 -6.44 -0.05 10.12
N ILE A 134 -5.43 0.78 10.38
CA ILE A 134 -5.59 2.23 10.35
C ILE A 134 -4.55 2.81 9.39
N VAL A 135 -5.02 3.58 8.42
CA VAL A 135 -4.16 4.26 7.44
C VAL A 135 -4.02 5.72 7.82
N VAL A 136 -2.79 6.21 7.88
CA VAL A 136 -2.44 7.61 8.14
C VAL A 136 -1.73 8.16 6.91
N ASP A 137 -2.52 8.65 5.96
CA ASP A 137 -2.03 9.17 4.66
C ASP A 137 -2.64 10.53 4.29
N GLY A 138 -3.41 11.13 5.17
CA GLY A 138 -4.03 12.43 4.98
C GLY A 138 -3.26 13.58 5.61
N SER A 139 -4.00 14.61 6.02
CA SER A 139 -3.49 15.78 6.74
C SER A 139 -3.22 15.47 8.22
N HIS A 140 -2.47 16.35 8.90
CA HIS A 140 -2.22 16.27 10.36
C HIS A 140 -1.70 14.91 10.85
N ARG A 141 -0.82 14.25 10.08
CA ARG A 141 -0.39 12.85 10.30
C ARG A 141 0.09 12.57 11.73
N LEU A 142 0.80 13.48 12.38
CA LEU A 142 1.28 13.29 13.75
C LEU A 142 0.13 13.14 14.76
N ASP A 143 -0.84 14.07 14.68
CA ASP A 143 -1.98 14.07 15.60
C ASP A 143 -2.93 12.91 15.30
N CYS A 144 -3.17 12.64 14.01
CA CYS A 144 -3.95 11.49 13.55
C CYS A 144 -3.33 10.16 14.04
N ALA A 145 -2.02 9.98 13.88
CA ALA A 145 -1.32 8.80 14.33
C ALA A 145 -1.40 8.62 15.86
N THR A 146 -1.23 9.72 16.62
CA THR A 146 -1.33 9.71 18.08
C THR A 146 -2.73 9.29 18.55
N THR A 147 -3.76 9.70 17.80
CA THR A 147 -5.16 9.34 18.09
C THR A 147 -5.47 7.91 17.62
N ALA A 148 -4.93 7.51 16.47
CA ALA A 148 -5.11 6.20 15.85
C ALA A 148 -4.71 5.04 16.79
N VAL A 149 -3.60 5.19 17.52
CA VAL A 149 -3.12 4.16 18.46
C VAL A 149 -4.20 3.75 19.48
N LYS A 150 -5.07 4.70 19.88
CA LYS A 150 -6.14 4.46 20.85
C LYS A 150 -7.28 3.59 20.30
N ARG A 151 -7.32 3.40 18.99
CA ARG A 151 -8.38 2.68 18.26
C ARG A 151 -7.85 1.50 17.45
N LEU A 152 -6.58 1.17 17.61
CA LEU A 152 -6.01 -0.04 17.01
C LEU A 152 -6.44 -1.27 17.81
N LYS A 153 -7.02 -2.26 17.13
CA LYS A 153 -7.31 -3.58 17.73
C LYS A 153 -6.01 -4.33 18.06
N PRO A 154 -5.98 -5.13 19.12
CA PRO A 154 -4.92 -6.14 19.27
C PRO A 154 -4.84 -7.01 17.99
N GLY A 155 -3.62 -7.30 17.55
CA GLY A 155 -3.39 -8.07 16.33
C GLY A 155 -3.45 -7.28 15.02
N GLY A 156 -3.88 -6.02 15.04
CA GLY A 156 -3.93 -5.13 13.88
C GLY A 156 -2.63 -4.38 13.60
N PHE A 157 -2.69 -3.39 12.70
CA PHE A 157 -1.55 -2.53 12.38
C PHE A 157 -1.96 -1.14 11.86
N ILE A 158 -1.02 -0.20 11.95
CA ILE A 158 -1.15 1.14 11.37
C ILE A 158 -0.21 1.25 10.17
N ILE A 159 -0.68 1.83 9.07
CA ILE A 159 0.12 2.24 7.93
C ILE A 159 0.39 3.74 8.03
N LEU A 160 1.65 4.13 7.88
CA LEU A 160 2.06 5.52 7.67
C LEU A 160 2.74 5.59 6.31
N ASP A 161 2.12 6.27 5.34
CA ASP A 161 2.80 6.55 4.08
C ASP A 161 3.72 7.75 4.19
N ASN A 162 4.76 7.82 3.34
CA ASN A 162 5.84 8.80 3.40
C ASN A 162 6.49 8.89 4.80
N ALA A 163 6.70 7.76 5.46
CA ALA A 163 7.23 7.71 6.82
C ALA A 163 8.62 8.37 6.94
N ASP A 164 9.41 8.33 5.89
CA ASP A 164 10.71 9.00 5.75
C ASP A 164 10.59 10.54 5.73
N TRP A 165 9.44 11.10 5.34
CA TRP A 165 9.14 12.54 5.45
C TRP A 165 8.51 12.90 6.80
N HIS A 166 7.82 11.95 7.43
CA HIS A 166 7.08 12.12 8.68
C HIS A 166 7.78 11.44 9.87
N VAL A 167 9.07 11.71 10.05
CA VAL A 167 9.95 11.04 11.03
C VAL A 167 9.42 11.13 12.48
N GLN A 168 8.82 12.26 12.87
CA GLN A 168 8.25 12.40 14.21
C GLN A 168 7.00 11.53 14.40
N THR A 169 6.17 11.41 13.37
CA THR A 169 5.01 10.51 13.37
C THR A 169 5.45 9.06 13.51
N ALA A 170 6.44 8.63 12.72
CA ALA A 170 7.01 7.30 12.79
C ALA A 170 7.60 7.02 14.18
N LYS A 171 8.33 7.97 14.77
CA LYS A 171 8.87 7.86 16.14
C LYS A 171 7.76 7.71 17.18
N THR A 172 6.69 8.49 17.07
CA THR A 172 5.53 8.41 17.99
C THR A 172 4.87 7.04 17.92
N LEU A 173 4.61 6.52 16.73
CA LEU A 173 4.02 5.18 16.56
C LEU A 173 4.93 4.08 17.11
N ARG A 174 6.24 4.12 16.84
CA ARG A 174 7.21 3.17 17.39
C ARG A 174 7.24 3.21 18.91
N ASN A 175 7.19 4.40 19.51
CA ASN A 175 7.17 4.57 20.97
C ASN A 175 5.84 4.13 21.60
N SER A 176 4.81 3.89 20.82
CA SER A 176 3.52 3.35 21.28
C SER A 176 3.49 1.81 21.35
N ASN A 177 4.66 1.19 21.54
CA ASN A 177 4.83 -0.27 21.66
C ASN A 177 4.45 -1.06 20.38
N LEU A 178 4.55 -0.45 19.22
CA LEU A 178 4.34 -1.10 17.92
C LEU A 178 5.69 -1.52 17.31
N ILE A 179 5.66 -2.56 16.46
CA ILE A 179 6.82 -3.01 15.69
C ILE A 179 6.81 -2.26 14.36
N GLN A 180 7.85 -1.47 14.08
CA GLN A 180 7.99 -0.78 12.81
C GLN A 180 8.64 -1.68 11.76
N VAL A 181 8.03 -1.74 10.57
CA VAL A 181 8.57 -2.39 9.38
C VAL A 181 8.53 -1.39 8.23
N ASP A 182 9.69 -1.02 7.70
CA ASP A 182 9.84 -0.02 6.65
C ASP A 182 9.92 -0.69 5.28
N MET A 183 9.03 -0.30 4.39
CA MET A 183 8.99 -0.78 3.02
C MET A 183 9.35 0.35 2.07
N THR A 184 10.65 0.53 1.84
CA THR A 184 11.19 1.57 0.94
C THR A 184 11.26 1.04 -0.49
N GLY A 185 10.83 1.85 -1.45
CA GLY A 185 10.92 1.49 -2.86
C GLY A 185 10.15 2.43 -3.78
N LEU A 186 10.00 2.02 -5.03
CA LEU A 186 9.15 2.69 -6.00
C LEU A 186 7.68 2.37 -5.71
N GLY A 187 6.81 3.26 -6.15
CA GLY A 187 5.37 3.08 -6.15
C GLY A 187 4.72 3.74 -7.36
N PRO A 188 3.39 3.82 -7.42
CA PRO A 188 2.67 4.45 -8.52
C PRO A 188 3.08 5.92 -8.73
N ILE A 189 3.00 6.42 -9.95
CA ILE A 189 3.16 7.82 -10.37
C ILE A 189 4.60 8.34 -10.26
N ASN A 190 5.27 8.16 -9.11
CA ASN A 190 6.54 8.78 -8.78
C ASN A 190 7.73 8.13 -9.48
N ARG A 191 8.78 8.94 -9.74
CA ARG A 191 10.06 8.51 -10.31
C ARG A 191 11.16 8.35 -9.26
N TYR A 192 10.79 8.50 -7.99
CA TYR A 192 11.67 8.38 -6.83
C TYR A 192 11.10 7.37 -5.85
N ALA A 193 11.96 6.84 -5.00
CA ALA A 193 11.57 5.97 -3.91
C ALA A 193 11.18 6.79 -2.68
N TRP A 194 10.27 6.23 -1.87
CA TRP A 194 9.91 6.71 -0.54
C TRP A 194 9.63 5.53 0.37
N THR A 195 9.17 5.76 1.57
CA THR A 195 8.91 4.70 2.54
C THR A 195 7.44 4.69 2.98
N THR A 196 6.77 3.56 2.78
CA THR A 196 5.52 3.22 3.44
C THR A 196 5.84 2.31 4.62
N SER A 197 5.54 2.72 5.86
CA SER A 197 5.85 1.94 7.06
C SER A 197 4.62 1.32 7.68
N PHE A 198 4.78 0.07 8.14
CA PHE A 198 3.79 -0.66 8.92
C PHE A 198 4.20 -0.63 10.38
N PHE A 199 3.25 -0.32 11.25
CA PHE A 199 3.40 -0.35 12.70
C PHE A 199 2.50 -1.45 13.25
N LEU A 200 3.05 -2.63 13.40
CA LEU A 200 2.33 -3.84 13.78
C LEU A 200 2.10 -3.88 15.30
N HIS A 201 0.89 -4.23 15.72
CA HIS A 201 0.64 -4.60 17.11
C HIS A 201 1.53 -5.78 17.51
N ARG A 202 1.94 -5.90 18.77
CA ARG A 202 2.79 -7.02 19.24
C ARG A 202 2.14 -8.38 19.03
N ASP A 203 0.83 -8.43 19.09
CA ASP A 203 0.03 -9.65 18.85
C ASP A 203 -0.46 -9.73 17.39
N PHE A 204 0.28 -9.15 16.44
CA PHE A 204 -0.10 -9.16 15.02
C PHE A 204 -0.45 -10.58 14.56
N ASN A 205 -1.66 -10.75 14.00
CA ASN A 205 -2.21 -12.08 13.73
C ASN A 205 -3.02 -12.17 12.41
N LEU A 206 -2.84 -11.21 11.50
CA LEU A 206 -3.47 -11.33 10.19
C LEU A 206 -2.94 -12.57 9.47
N GLN A 207 -3.89 -13.37 8.97
CA GLN A 207 -3.58 -14.61 8.28
C GLN A 207 -3.25 -14.36 6.81
N PRO A 208 -2.48 -15.21 6.15
CA PRO A 208 -2.29 -15.16 4.72
C PRO A 208 -3.63 -15.41 4.01
N LYS A 209 -3.83 -14.75 2.87
CA LYS A 209 -5.02 -14.91 2.02
C LYS A 209 -5.10 -16.31 1.40
N GLY A 210 -3.97 -16.94 1.15
CA GLY A 210 -3.84 -18.26 0.58
C GLY A 210 -2.99 -19.18 1.44
N ASN A 211 -2.83 -20.43 1.01
CA ASN A 211 -2.03 -21.43 1.74
C ASN A 211 -0.52 -21.19 1.62
N ASN A 212 -0.10 -20.38 0.66
CA ASN A 212 1.31 -20.12 0.37
C ASN A 212 1.65 -18.65 0.65
N GLN A 213 2.45 -18.40 1.68
CA GLN A 213 3.04 -17.10 1.95
C GLN A 213 4.53 -17.27 2.27
N PRO A 214 5.42 -16.55 1.58
CA PRO A 214 5.14 -15.49 0.59
C PRO A 214 4.68 -16.05 -0.76
N GLU A 215 3.77 -15.33 -1.43
CA GLU A 215 3.47 -15.56 -2.83
C GLU A 215 4.58 -14.98 -3.72
N HIS A 216 4.70 -15.46 -4.95
CA HIS A 216 5.60 -14.85 -5.92
C HIS A 216 5.17 -13.41 -6.20
N GLY A 217 6.03 -12.43 -5.91
CA GLY A 217 5.78 -11.03 -6.19
C GLY A 217 5.59 -10.74 -7.68
N THR A 218 5.03 -9.58 -7.97
CA THR A 218 4.80 -9.13 -9.35
C THR A 218 6.10 -9.12 -10.16
N GLY A 219 6.13 -9.83 -11.27
CA GLY A 219 7.33 -9.94 -12.13
C GLY A 219 8.41 -10.89 -11.62
N ALA A 220 8.17 -11.62 -10.55
CA ALA A 220 9.12 -12.60 -10.04
C ALA A 220 9.38 -13.73 -11.04
N LEU A 221 10.61 -14.22 -11.05
CA LEU A 221 10.97 -15.46 -11.72
C LEU A 221 10.54 -16.63 -10.84
N LYS A 222 9.62 -17.46 -11.34
CA LYS A 222 9.21 -18.68 -10.64
C LYS A 222 10.32 -19.72 -10.71
N GLN A 223 10.90 -20.01 -9.57
CA GLN A 223 11.86 -21.12 -9.41
C GLN A 223 11.33 -22.06 -8.34
N TYR A 224 11.47 -23.35 -8.58
CA TYR A 224 11.10 -24.37 -7.61
C TYR A 224 12.31 -24.68 -6.73
N ALA A 225 12.19 -24.44 -5.45
CA ALA A 225 13.19 -24.87 -4.46
C ALA A 225 13.19 -26.40 -4.32
N GLN A 226 14.31 -26.96 -3.82
CA GLN A 226 14.42 -28.42 -3.60
C GLN A 226 13.39 -28.95 -2.60
N GLU A 227 12.98 -28.15 -1.64
CA GLU A 227 11.95 -28.45 -0.65
C GLU A 227 10.56 -28.75 -1.26
N GLN A 228 10.21 -28.16 -2.41
CA GLN A 228 8.95 -28.46 -3.10
C GLN A 228 8.92 -29.89 -3.64
N ARG A 229 10.07 -30.43 -4.07
CA ARG A 229 10.16 -31.83 -4.51
C ARG A 229 9.95 -32.82 -3.37
N TYR A 230 10.24 -32.42 -2.13
CA TYR A 230 10.09 -33.25 -0.94
C TYR A 230 8.62 -33.44 -0.56
N TRP A 231 7.78 -32.41 -0.73
CA TRP A 231 6.35 -32.45 -0.42
C TRP A 231 5.50 -33.13 -1.52
N GLU A 232 5.99 -33.15 -2.76
CA GLU A 232 5.32 -33.87 -3.88
C GLU A 232 5.58 -35.38 -3.85
N GLN A 233 6.54 -35.85 -3.05
CA GLN A 233 6.92 -37.27 -2.95
C GLN A 233 6.39 -37.97 -1.69
N ASN A 234 5.77 -37.26 -0.76
CA ASN A 234 5.15 -37.74 0.47
C ASN A 234 3.70 -37.28 0.57
#